data_be3f2c25f814c48183f62f8e6e6cdeeb
#
_entry.id   be3f2c25f814c48183f62f8e6e6cdeeb
#
_cell.length_a   1.000
_cell.length_b   1.000
_cell.length_c   1.000
_cell.angle_alpha   90.00
_cell.angle_beta   90.00
_cell.angle_gamma   90.00
#
_symmetry.space_group_name_H-M   'P 1'
#
loop_
_entity.id
_entity.type
_entity.pdbx_description
1 polymer ?
#
loop_
_entity_poly.entity_id
_entity_poly.type
_entity_poly.pdbx_seq_one_letter_code
_entity_poly.pdbx_strand_id
1 'polypeptide(L)'
;VLRTLDRTHTPAHVTRGVRAAQAAGLDASVDLIYGAPGESLDDWRTSVRSALDLGVLHLSAYALTVEPTTAMGRRIAAGTLPKPDDDDEAAKYEIVDAMAQAVGLEWYEISNWAAPGHESRHNLGYWRNVDWAGIGPGAHSHYRLPAGGDDGGGGRAVRAWDTLHPRRWGQQINEGQVPFADHESIDPQADLEETIMLGLRLREGLDLQAVQARTGTDLAPVVHALTGDGLVTCTQGRITPTLRGRLLNDTVIQRVFSAVLH
;
A
#
# COMPACT_ATOMS: atom_id res chain seq x y z
N VAL A 1 -12.93 18.43 6.80
CA VAL A 1 -12.41 17.06 6.54
C VAL A 1 -12.60 16.17 7.76
N LEU A 2 -11.95 16.41 8.93
CA LEU A 2 -12.04 15.49 10.09
C LEU A 2 -13.48 15.19 10.53
N ARG A 3 -14.36 16.20 10.57
CA ARG A 3 -15.80 16.00 10.89
C ARG A 3 -16.52 15.19 9.83
N THR A 4 -16.20 15.39 8.55
CA THR A 4 -16.78 14.65 7.42
C THR A 4 -16.42 13.17 7.49
N LEU A 5 -15.22 12.87 8.03
CA LEU A 5 -14.68 11.51 8.21
C LEU A 5 -15.00 10.91 9.60
N ASP A 6 -15.94 11.51 10.37
CA ASP A 6 -16.30 11.10 11.74
C ASP A 6 -15.10 10.95 12.69
N ARG A 7 -14.07 11.78 12.51
CA ARG A 7 -12.90 11.79 13.39
C ARG A 7 -13.14 12.66 14.62
N THR A 8 -12.88 12.09 15.80
CA THR A 8 -13.10 12.76 17.10
C THR A 8 -11.92 13.64 17.52
N HIS A 9 -10.74 13.46 16.93
CA HIS A 9 -9.56 14.28 17.21
C HIS A 9 -9.56 15.59 16.42
N THR A 10 -8.72 16.53 16.85
CA THR A 10 -8.51 17.82 16.21
C THR A 10 -7.06 17.96 15.73
N PRO A 11 -6.74 18.90 14.83
CA PRO A 11 -5.35 19.17 14.45
C PRO A 11 -4.43 19.44 15.64
N ALA A 12 -4.95 20.12 16.68
CA ALA A 12 -4.19 20.35 17.91
C ALA A 12 -3.84 19.07 18.67
N HIS A 13 -4.69 18.04 18.60
CA HIS A 13 -4.38 16.72 19.18
C HIS A 13 -3.24 16.05 18.43
N VAL A 14 -3.24 16.11 17.10
CA VAL A 14 -2.16 15.58 16.26
C VAL A 14 -0.84 16.27 16.59
N THR A 15 -0.83 17.60 16.59
CA THR A 15 0.38 18.40 16.91
C THR A 15 0.94 18.01 18.29
N ARG A 16 0.09 17.92 19.33
CA ARG A 16 0.54 17.53 20.66
C ARG A 16 1.10 16.12 20.70
N GLY A 17 0.44 15.16 20.02
CA GLY A 17 0.89 13.77 19.95
C GLY A 17 2.25 13.63 19.30
N VAL A 18 2.43 14.26 18.11
CA VAL A 18 3.70 14.24 17.39
C VAL A 18 4.82 14.89 18.22
N ARG A 19 4.56 16.08 18.82
CA ARG A 19 5.57 16.76 19.65
C ARG A 19 5.93 15.95 20.91
N ALA A 20 4.97 15.26 21.53
CA ALA A 20 5.22 14.39 22.67
C ALA A 20 6.09 13.17 22.27
N ALA A 21 5.82 12.54 21.12
CA ALA A 21 6.63 11.45 20.59
C ALA A 21 8.07 11.91 20.32
N GLN A 22 8.23 13.04 19.63
CA GLN A 22 9.54 13.62 19.33
C GLN A 22 10.32 13.98 20.61
N ALA A 23 9.64 14.56 21.62
CA ALA A 23 10.26 14.87 22.90
C ALA A 23 10.70 13.61 23.68
N ALA A 24 10.07 12.47 23.41
CA ALA A 24 10.48 11.17 23.95
C ALA A 24 11.56 10.47 23.12
N GLY A 25 12.10 11.11 22.07
CA GLY A 25 13.12 10.54 21.18
C GLY A 25 12.57 9.49 20.20
N LEU A 26 11.27 9.52 19.93
CA LEU A 26 10.62 8.62 18.97
C LEU A 26 10.43 9.31 17.63
N ASP A 27 10.60 8.56 16.54
CA ASP A 27 10.16 8.97 15.23
C ASP A 27 8.62 8.93 15.18
N ALA A 28 8.04 9.88 14.47
CA ALA A 28 6.59 9.97 14.31
C ALA A 28 6.23 9.97 12.81
N SER A 29 5.20 9.24 12.47
CA SER A 29 4.54 9.27 11.17
C SER A 29 3.17 9.94 11.29
N VAL A 30 2.73 10.60 10.22
CA VAL A 30 1.38 11.17 10.12
C VAL A 30 0.70 10.61 8.89
N ASP A 31 -0.54 10.15 9.10
CA ASP A 31 -1.40 9.65 8.03
C ASP A 31 -2.43 10.72 7.66
N LEU A 32 -2.51 11.04 6.38
CA LEU A 32 -3.50 11.94 5.79
C LEU A 32 -4.46 11.15 4.89
N ILE A 33 -5.69 11.63 4.79
CA ILE A 33 -6.70 11.12 3.85
C ILE A 33 -7.18 12.29 3.01
N TYR A 34 -7.12 12.16 1.69
CA TYR A 34 -7.60 13.14 0.72
C TYR A 34 -8.80 12.62 -0.08
N GLY A 35 -9.47 13.52 -0.81
CA GLY A 35 -10.67 13.18 -1.57
C GLY A 35 -11.95 13.19 -0.72
N ALA A 36 -11.91 13.79 0.48
CA ALA A 36 -13.11 13.93 1.30
C ALA A 36 -14.13 14.87 0.62
N PRO A 37 -15.44 14.55 0.70
CA PRO A 37 -16.46 15.41 0.12
C PRO A 37 -16.34 16.88 0.55
N GLY A 38 -16.20 17.77 -0.44
CA GLY A 38 -16.08 19.22 -0.22
C GLY A 38 -14.67 19.72 0.13
N GLU A 39 -13.67 18.87 0.12
CA GLU A 39 -12.27 19.24 0.31
C GLU A 39 -11.70 19.89 -0.97
N SER A 40 -11.33 21.16 -0.90
CA SER A 40 -10.66 21.85 -2.00
C SER A 40 -9.16 21.50 -2.08
N LEU A 41 -8.53 21.78 -3.23
CA LEU A 41 -7.07 21.64 -3.38
C LEU A 41 -6.29 22.52 -2.38
N ASP A 42 -6.82 23.66 -1.98
CA ASP A 42 -6.19 24.56 -1.01
C ASP A 42 -6.33 24.04 0.44
N ASP A 43 -7.47 23.43 0.77
CA ASP A 43 -7.62 22.72 2.03
C ASP A 43 -6.62 21.56 2.13
N TRP A 44 -6.46 20.83 1.04
CA TRP A 44 -5.48 19.75 0.97
C TRP A 44 -4.04 20.24 1.12
N ARG A 45 -3.64 21.29 0.38
CA ARG A 45 -2.31 21.93 0.55
C ARG A 45 -2.07 22.36 1.98
N THR A 46 -3.08 22.91 2.65
CA THR A 46 -3.00 23.33 4.04
C THR A 46 -2.80 22.14 4.97
N SER A 47 -3.50 21.03 4.74
CA SER A 47 -3.37 19.80 5.51
C SER A 47 -1.96 19.20 5.37
N VAL A 48 -1.46 19.08 4.14
CA VAL A 48 -0.11 18.55 3.85
C VAL A 48 0.96 19.44 4.49
N ARG A 49 0.87 20.76 4.31
CA ARG A 49 1.82 21.72 4.92
C ARG A 49 1.83 21.57 6.43
N SER A 50 0.66 21.53 7.06
CA SER A 50 0.55 21.39 8.51
C SER A 50 1.18 20.10 9.04
N ALA A 51 1.10 19.00 8.28
CA ALA A 51 1.76 17.74 8.63
C ALA A 51 3.29 17.84 8.47
N LEU A 52 3.76 18.40 7.35
CA LEU A 52 5.19 18.58 7.08
C LEU A 52 5.88 19.54 8.06
N ASP A 53 5.20 20.61 8.48
CA ASP A 53 5.68 21.59 9.47
C ASP A 53 5.91 20.95 10.86
N LEU A 54 5.37 19.78 11.12
CA LEU A 54 5.68 19.01 12.34
C LEU A 54 7.09 18.40 12.31
N GLY A 55 7.77 18.38 11.16
CA GLY A 55 9.09 17.79 11.01
C GLY A 55 9.08 16.27 11.13
N VAL A 56 8.03 15.62 10.64
CA VAL A 56 7.95 14.15 10.57
C VAL A 56 8.88 13.62 9.51
N LEU A 57 9.43 12.43 9.75
CA LEU A 57 10.34 11.75 8.82
C LEU A 57 9.62 10.74 7.92
N HIS A 58 8.31 10.58 8.12
CA HIS A 58 7.46 9.69 7.33
C HIS A 58 6.06 10.29 7.24
N LEU A 59 5.48 10.24 6.03
CA LEU A 59 4.13 10.70 5.74
C LEU A 59 3.40 9.65 4.90
N SER A 60 2.18 9.32 5.31
CA SER A 60 1.23 8.56 4.49
C SER A 60 0.13 9.49 3.98
N ALA A 61 -0.29 9.32 2.72
CA ALA A 61 -1.43 10.03 2.16
C ALA A 61 -2.28 9.05 1.31
N TYR A 62 -3.50 8.80 1.77
CA TYR A 62 -4.41 7.83 1.17
C TYR A 62 -5.58 8.52 0.50
N ALA A 63 -5.92 8.10 -0.72
CA ALA A 63 -7.21 8.45 -1.33
C ALA A 63 -8.36 7.87 -0.49
N LEU A 64 -9.44 8.61 -0.35
CA LEU A 64 -10.61 8.18 0.38
C LEU A 64 -11.33 7.05 -0.35
N THR A 65 -11.17 5.83 0.13
CA THR A 65 -11.96 4.69 -0.33
C THR A 65 -13.28 4.63 0.45
N VAL A 66 -14.38 4.64 -0.28
CA VAL A 66 -15.72 4.64 0.31
C VAL A 66 -16.37 3.27 0.20
N GLU A 67 -16.44 2.57 1.32
CA GLU A 67 -17.12 1.27 1.39
C GLU A 67 -18.65 1.42 1.31
N PRO A 68 -19.34 0.71 0.39
CA PRO A 68 -20.77 0.83 0.18
C PRO A 68 -21.64 0.61 1.42
N THR A 69 -21.19 -0.24 2.33
CA THR A 69 -21.90 -0.61 3.57
C THR A 69 -21.80 0.42 4.68
N THR A 70 -20.92 1.42 4.55
CA THR A 70 -20.72 2.49 5.53
C THR A 70 -21.84 3.54 5.48
N ALA A 71 -21.94 4.38 6.51
CA ALA A 71 -22.87 5.52 6.52
C ALA A 71 -22.58 6.48 5.35
N MET A 72 -21.30 6.72 5.03
CA MET A 72 -20.86 7.55 3.91
C MET A 72 -21.26 6.90 2.58
N GLY A 73 -20.98 5.62 2.39
CA GLY A 73 -21.35 4.88 1.16
C GLY A 73 -22.86 4.94 0.88
N ARG A 74 -23.69 4.78 1.90
CA ARG A 74 -25.16 4.93 1.75
C ARG A 74 -25.57 6.35 1.34
N ARG A 75 -24.92 7.38 1.87
CA ARG A 75 -25.20 8.78 1.51
C ARG A 75 -24.79 9.11 0.08
N ILE A 76 -23.68 8.57 -0.40
CA ILE A 76 -23.23 8.70 -1.79
C ILE A 76 -24.20 7.96 -2.72
N ALA A 77 -24.58 6.73 -2.38
CA ALA A 77 -25.56 5.96 -3.14
C ALA A 77 -26.94 6.66 -3.22
N ALA A 78 -27.33 7.37 -2.16
CA ALA A 78 -28.55 8.18 -2.12
C ALA A 78 -28.41 9.57 -2.81
N GLY A 79 -27.25 9.91 -3.36
CA GLY A 79 -26.98 11.20 -4.00
C GLY A 79 -26.92 12.40 -3.03
N THR A 80 -26.83 12.16 -1.71
CA THR A 80 -26.73 13.22 -0.68
C THR A 80 -25.31 13.65 -0.37
N LEU A 81 -24.32 12.91 -0.86
CA LEU A 81 -22.91 13.29 -0.91
C LEU A 81 -22.35 13.03 -2.31
N PRO A 82 -21.44 13.86 -2.81
CA PRO A 82 -20.73 13.58 -4.06
C PRO A 82 -19.85 12.33 -3.91
N LYS A 83 -19.69 11.59 -5.00
CA LYS A 83 -18.66 10.55 -5.12
C LYS A 83 -17.29 11.22 -5.20
N PRO A 84 -16.22 10.61 -4.67
CA PRO A 84 -14.85 11.02 -4.97
C PRO A 84 -14.63 11.14 -6.49
N ASP A 85 -13.84 12.11 -6.88
CA ASP A 85 -13.52 12.42 -8.28
C ASP A 85 -12.08 12.03 -8.56
N ASP A 86 -11.87 11.19 -9.56
CA ASP A 86 -10.55 10.59 -9.86
C ASP A 86 -9.53 11.67 -10.29
N ASP A 87 -9.95 12.71 -11.02
CA ASP A 87 -9.06 13.80 -11.45
C ASP A 87 -8.68 14.70 -10.27
N ASP A 88 -9.62 14.97 -9.35
CA ASP A 88 -9.34 15.69 -8.10
C ASP A 88 -8.39 14.89 -7.19
N GLU A 89 -8.58 13.58 -7.08
CA GLU A 89 -7.68 12.72 -6.32
C GLU A 89 -6.27 12.65 -6.95
N ALA A 90 -6.16 12.58 -8.27
CA ALA A 90 -4.89 12.65 -8.98
C ALA A 90 -4.17 13.98 -8.72
N ALA A 91 -4.88 15.12 -8.82
CA ALA A 91 -4.31 16.43 -8.52
C ALA A 91 -3.83 16.52 -7.06
N LYS A 92 -4.55 15.95 -6.10
CA LYS A 92 -4.15 15.91 -4.69
C LYS A 92 -2.92 15.02 -4.46
N TYR A 93 -2.83 13.89 -5.16
CA TYR A 93 -1.65 13.05 -5.12
C TYR A 93 -0.40 13.78 -5.64
N GLU A 94 -0.51 14.50 -6.76
CA GLU A 94 0.59 15.31 -7.29
C GLU A 94 1.02 16.41 -6.30
N ILE A 95 0.07 17.05 -5.62
CA ILE A 95 0.35 18.07 -4.60
C ILE A 95 1.17 17.49 -3.44
N VAL A 96 0.76 16.35 -2.88
CA VAL A 96 1.50 15.76 -1.75
C VAL A 96 2.87 15.27 -2.20
N ASP A 97 2.99 14.67 -3.38
CA ASP A 97 4.27 14.22 -3.93
C ASP A 97 5.26 15.38 -4.05
N ALA A 98 4.84 16.49 -4.67
CA ALA A 98 5.68 17.67 -4.84
C ALA A 98 6.06 18.31 -3.49
N MET A 99 5.12 18.43 -2.55
CA MET A 99 5.37 19.05 -1.25
C MET A 99 6.26 18.19 -0.35
N ALA A 100 6.09 16.87 -0.37
CA ALA A 100 6.93 15.94 0.37
C ALA A 100 8.38 15.96 -0.15
N GLN A 101 8.57 15.91 -1.47
CA GLN A 101 9.89 15.99 -2.09
C GLN A 101 10.60 17.32 -1.76
N ALA A 102 9.88 18.42 -1.72
CA ALA A 102 10.44 19.73 -1.39
C ALA A 102 11.05 19.82 0.02
N VAL A 103 10.66 18.92 0.94
CA VAL A 103 11.21 18.83 2.30
C VAL A 103 12.10 17.59 2.52
N GLY A 104 12.46 16.88 1.43
CA GLY A 104 13.35 15.74 1.49
C GLY A 104 12.68 14.40 1.87
N LEU A 105 11.36 14.32 1.83
CA LEU A 105 10.66 13.03 1.91
C LEU A 105 10.51 12.46 0.50
N GLU A 106 11.06 11.29 0.27
CA GLU A 106 11.03 10.61 -1.01
C GLU A 106 9.90 9.58 -1.05
N TRP A 107 9.16 9.54 -2.14
CA TRP A 107 8.23 8.46 -2.41
C TRP A 107 8.96 7.11 -2.39
N TYR A 108 8.46 6.11 -1.67
CA TYR A 108 9.04 4.78 -1.65
C TYR A 108 8.05 3.66 -1.97
N GLU A 109 6.74 3.87 -1.73
CA GLU A 109 5.65 3.01 -2.17
C GLU A 109 4.36 3.82 -2.37
N ILE A 110 3.30 3.22 -2.90
CA ILE A 110 2.13 3.86 -3.53
C ILE A 110 1.58 5.10 -2.80
N SER A 111 1.49 5.09 -1.48
CA SER A 111 0.86 6.14 -0.67
C SER A 111 1.78 6.72 0.40
N ASN A 112 3.08 6.40 0.36
CA ASN A 112 4.01 6.74 1.44
C ASN A 112 5.29 7.43 0.95
N TRP A 113 5.70 8.44 1.72
CA TRP A 113 6.93 9.21 1.55
C TRP A 113 7.72 9.19 2.85
N ALA A 114 9.04 9.05 2.75
CA ALA A 114 9.92 9.02 3.92
C ALA A 114 11.24 9.73 3.63
N ALA A 115 11.89 10.24 4.66
CA ALA A 115 13.30 10.57 4.60
C ALA A 115 14.10 9.27 4.40
N PRO A 116 15.25 9.30 3.67
CA PRO A 116 16.06 8.10 3.46
C PRO A 116 16.40 7.39 4.77
N GLY A 117 16.09 6.09 4.86
CA GLY A 117 16.28 5.26 6.06
C GLY A 117 15.14 5.27 7.06
N HIS A 118 14.07 6.03 6.82
CA HIS A 118 12.86 6.11 7.66
C HIS A 118 11.62 5.49 6.99
N GLU A 119 11.82 4.72 5.90
CA GLU A 119 10.75 3.95 5.27
C GLU A 119 10.18 2.92 6.25
N SER A 120 8.87 2.72 6.24
CA SER A 120 8.23 1.68 7.06
C SER A 120 8.67 0.29 6.60
N ARG A 121 9.53 -0.35 7.39
CA ARG A 121 9.99 -1.73 7.12
C ARG A 121 8.83 -2.72 7.12
N HIS A 122 7.81 -2.46 7.92
CA HIS A 122 6.59 -3.27 7.95
C HIS A 122 5.84 -3.19 6.62
N ASN A 123 5.59 -1.98 6.10
CA ASN A 123 4.93 -1.79 4.81
C ASN A 123 5.77 -2.39 3.66
N LEU A 124 7.08 -2.12 3.66
CA LEU A 124 7.99 -2.71 2.67
C LEU A 124 7.99 -4.24 2.72
N GLY A 125 7.82 -4.84 3.90
CA GLY A 125 7.69 -6.29 4.05
C GLY A 125 6.49 -6.83 3.27
N TYR A 126 5.33 -6.20 3.37
CA TYR A 126 4.15 -6.58 2.58
C TYR A 126 4.38 -6.39 1.08
N TRP A 127 4.89 -5.24 0.65
CA TRP A 127 5.13 -4.95 -0.76
C TRP A 127 6.19 -5.86 -1.41
N ARG A 128 7.17 -6.32 -0.63
CA ARG A 128 8.19 -7.28 -1.05
C ARG A 128 7.73 -8.72 -0.94
N ASN A 129 6.50 -8.94 -0.52
CA ASN A 129 5.92 -10.26 -0.33
C ASN A 129 6.79 -11.19 0.53
N VAL A 130 7.38 -10.67 1.62
CA VAL A 130 8.15 -11.48 2.58
C VAL A 130 7.23 -12.25 3.50
N ASP A 131 7.77 -13.22 4.23
CA ASP A 131 7.02 -13.93 5.25
C ASP A 131 6.68 -13.01 6.42
N TRP A 132 5.46 -13.12 6.92
CA TRP A 132 4.98 -12.36 8.07
C TRP A 132 3.95 -13.15 8.86
N ALA A 133 3.91 -12.92 10.17
CA ALA A 133 2.98 -13.54 11.10
C ALA A 133 1.98 -12.50 11.62
N GLY A 134 0.70 -12.78 11.46
CA GLY A 134 -0.38 -12.07 12.12
C GLY A 134 -0.62 -12.61 13.52
N ILE A 135 -0.88 -11.74 14.47
CA ILE A 135 -1.16 -12.13 15.86
C ILE A 135 -2.43 -11.44 16.31
N GLY A 136 -3.42 -12.22 16.70
CA GLY A 136 -4.68 -11.70 17.21
C GLY A 136 -5.91 -12.27 16.51
N PRO A 137 -7.12 -12.01 17.04
CA PRO A 137 -8.36 -12.49 16.42
C PRO A 137 -8.52 -12.00 14.99
N GLY A 138 -8.68 -12.93 14.04
CA GLY A 138 -8.82 -12.64 12.62
C GLY A 138 -7.54 -12.14 11.93
N ALA A 139 -6.39 -12.20 12.59
CA ALA A 139 -5.13 -11.82 11.98
C ALA A 139 -4.73 -12.81 10.88
N HIS A 140 -4.17 -12.30 9.79
CA HIS A 140 -3.65 -13.10 8.70
C HIS A 140 -2.14 -13.27 8.82
N SER A 141 -1.63 -14.37 8.31
CA SER A 141 -0.20 -14.67 8.18
C SER A 141 0.10 -15.06 6.75
N HIS A 142 1.30 -14.80 6.28
CA HIS A 142 1.82 -15.25 4.99
C HIS A 142 3.22 -15.83 5.18
N TYR A 143 3.46 -16.99 4.64
CA TYR A 143 4.76 -17.66 4.74
C TYR A 143 4.97 -18.66 3.61
N ARG A 144 6.24 -18.90 3.29
CA ARG A 144 6.65 -19.91 2.32
C ARG A 144 7.08 -21.18 3.03
N LEU A 145 6.43 -22.26 2.68
CA LEU A 145 6.87 -23.58 3.14
C LEU A 145 8.17 -23.98 2.41
N PRO A 146 9.14 -24.61 3.10
CA PRO A 146 10.35 -25.10 2.45
C PRO A 146 10.03 -26.03 1.28
N ALA A 147 10.80 -25.96 0.20
CA ALA A 147 10.77 -26.97 -0.84
C ALA A 147 11.25 -28.29 -0.25
N GLY A 148 10.37 -29.33 -0.18
CA GLY A 148 10.75 -30.62 0.42
C GLY A 148 9.61 -31.42 1.00
N GLY A 149 8.35 -31.05 0.81
CA GLY A 149 7.23 -31.99 0.94
C GLY A 149 7.23 -32.95 -0.25
N ASP A 150 6.60 -34.11 -0.11
CA ASP A 150 6.51 -35.20 -1.10
C ASP A 150 6.04 -34.81 -2.53
N ASP A 151 5.73 -33.53 -2.77
CA ASP A 151 5.12 -33.02 -3.99
C ASP A 151 6.11 -32.46 -5.01
N GLY A 152 7.44 -32.51 -4.78
CA GLY A 152 8.49 -32.16 -5.76
C GLY A 152 8.47 -30.71 -6.30
N GLY A 153 7.69 -29.81 -5.70
CA GLY A 153 7.53 -28.41 -6.11
C GLY A 153 8.37 -27.45 -5.28
N GLY A 154 8.80 -26.34 -5.87
CA GLY A 154 9.42 -25.21 -5.16
C GLY A 154 8.54 -24.71 -4.02
N GLY A 155 9.12 -23.99 -3.05
CA GLY A 155 8.45 -23.55 -1.83
C GLY A 155 7.06 -22.97 -2.09
N ARG A 156 6.06 -23.54 -1.42
CA ARG A 156 4.65 -23.18 -1.59
C ARG A 156 4.30 -22.00 -0.68
N ALA A 157 3.77 -20.94 -1.23
CA ALA A 157 3.26 -19.84 -0.44
C ALA A 157 1.90 -20.20 0.18
N VAL A 158 1.72 -19.86 1.45
CA VAL A 158 0.51 -20.11 2.23
C VAL A 158 0.07 -18.84 2.91
N ARG A 159 -1.23 -18.56 2.86
CA ARG A 159 -1.88 -17.55 3.67
C ARG A 159 -2.80 -18.22 4.66
N ALA A 160 -2.63 -17.94 5.96
CA ALA A 160 -3.46 -18.49 7.02
C ALA A 160 -4.07 -17.34 7.83
N TRP A 161 -5.20 -17.60 8.47
CA TRP A 161 -5.83 -16.59 9.33
C TRP A 161 -6.34 -17.21 10.63
N ASP A 162 -6.28 -16.39 11.65
CA ASP A 162 -6.71 -16.76 13.00
C ASP A 162 -8.23 -16.73 13.15
N THR A 163 -8.71 -17.42 14.16
CA THR A 163 -10.11 -17.38 14.60
C THR A 163 -10.56 -15.95 14.85
N LEU A 164 -11.59 -15.49 14.15
CA LEU A 164 -12.08 -14.11 14.19
C LEU A 164 -12.65 -13.71 15.56
N HIS A 165 -13.31 -14.63 16.27
CA HIS A 165 -14.01 -14.31 17.51
C HIS A 165 -13.03 -14.21 18.70
N PRO A 166 -12.88 -13.02 19.37
CA PRO A 166 -11.84 -12.78 20.37
C PRO A 166 -11.82 -13.79 21.53
N ARG A 167 -13.01 -14.16 22.07
CA ARG A 167 -13.09 -15.11 23.18
C ARG A 167 -12.63 -16.51 22.78
N ARG A 168 -13.01 -16.98 21.57
CA ARG A 168 -12.60 -18.28 21.06
C ARG A 168 -11.10 -18.31 20.77
N TRP A 169 -10.58 -17.24 20.16
CA TRP A 169 -9.15 -17.07 19.95
C TRP A 169 -8.36 -17.14 21.26
N GLY A 170 -8.78 -16.36 22.28
CA GLY A 170 -8.14 -16.36 23.59
C GLY A 170 -8.23 -17.72 24.30
N GLN A 171 -9.34 -18.46 24.15
CA GLN A 171 -9.47 -19.82 24.70
C GLN A 171 -8.45 -20.77 24.04
N GLN A 172 -8.34 -20.78 22.71
CA GLN A 172 -7.37 -21.61 21.98
C GLN A 172 -5.93 -21.33 22.42
N ILE A 173 -5.56 -20.06 22.58
CA ILE A 173 -4.23 -19.67 23.08
C ILE A 173 -4.00 -20.20 24.50
N ASN A 174 -4.98 -20.06 25.41
CA ASN A 174 -4.87 -20.56 26.79
C ASN A 174 -4.76 -22.09 26.87
N GLU A 175 -5.31 -22.78 25.89
CA GLU A 175 -5.23 -24.25 25.74
C GLU A 175 -3.95 -24.71 25.02
N GLY A 176 -3.06 -23.76 24.65
CA GLY A 176 -1.80 -24.05 23.92
C GLY A 176 -2.02 -24.46 22.46
N GLN A 177 -3.17 -24.13 21.89
CA GLN A 177 -3.49 -24.41 20.49
C GLN A 177 -3.10 -23.23 19.61
N VAL A 178 -2.65 -23.53 18.38
CA VAL A 178 -2.51 -22.51 17.34
C VAL A 178 -3.92 -22.10 16.90
N PRO A 179 -4.28 -20.80 16.98
CA PRO A 179 -5.67 -20.36 16.78
C PRO A 179 -6.06 -20.20 15.31
N PHE A 180 -5.45 -20.94 14.40
CA PHE A 180 -5.79 -20.87 12.98
C PHE A 180 -7.24 -21.34 12.75
N ALA A 181 -7.99 -20.50 12.01
CA ALA A 181 -9.32 -20.85 11.56
C ALA A 181 -9.27 -21.63 10.25
N ASP A 182 -8.42 -21.19 9.30
CA ASP A 182 -8.25 -21.84 8.01
C ASP A 182 -7.00 -21.30 7.31
N HIS A 183 -6.69 -21.82 6.12
CA HIS A 183 -5.58 -21.38 5.28
C HIS A 183 -5.90 -21.59 3.80
N GLU A 184 -5.21 -20.85 2.96
CA GLU A 184 -5.18 -21.05 1.51
C GLU A 184 -3.75 -21.27 1.03
N SER A 185 -3.62 -22.07 0.01
CA SER A 185 -2.35 -22.24 -0.70
C SER A 185 -2.36 -21.33 -1.92
N ILE A 186 -1.34 -20.51 -2.03
CA ILE A 186 -1.17 -19.61 -3.17
C ILE A 186 -0.49 -20.40 -4.28
N ASP A 187 -1.18 -20.56 -5.40
CA ASP A 187 -0.60 -21.25 -6.55
C ASP A 187 0.51 -20.40 -7.23
N PRO A 188 1.38 -21.02 -8.04
CA PRO A 188 2.52 -20.31 -8.64
C PRO A 188 2.11 -19.14 -9.56
N GLN A 189 0.93 -19.20 -10.19
CA GLN A 189 0.43 -18.10 -11.03
C GLN A 189 -0.03 -16.93 -10.15
N ALA A 190 -0.82 -17.19 -9.11
CA ALA A 190 -1.25 -16.17 -8.16
C ALA A 190 -0.05 -15.51 -7.46
N ASP A 191 0.98 -16.26 -7.07
CA ASP A 191 2.21 -15.70 -6.49
C ASP A 191 2.99 -14.83 -7.50
N LEU A 192 2.97 -15.18 -8.78
CA LEU A 192 3.55 -14.35 -9.84
C LEU A 192 2.76 -13.06 -10.03
N GLU A 193 1.43 -13.13 -10.08
CA GLU A 193 0.55 -11.97 -10.21
C GLU A 193 0.74 -11.01 -9.00
N GLU A 194 0.78 -11.54 -7.79
CA GLU A 194 1.09 -10.75 -6.58
C GLU A 194 2.48 -10.11 -6.68
N THR A 195 3.51 -10.86 -7.10
CA THR A 195 4.87 -10.34 -7.27
C THR A 195 4.91 -9.14 -8.23
N ILE A 196 4.22 -9.23 -9.36
CA ILE A 196 4.14 -8.16 -10.37
C ILE A 196 3.38 -6.97 -9.80
N MET A 197 2.18 -7.20 -9.24
CA MET A 197 1.32 -6.17 -8.69
C MET A 197 2.01 -5.39 -7.55
N LEU A 198 2.65 -6.08 -6.63
CA LEU A 198 3.30 -5.48 -5.47
C LEU A 198 4.59 -4.76 -5.88
N GLY A 199 5.41 -5.38 -6.75
CA GLY A 199 6.66 -4.80 -7.23
C GLY A 199 6.48 -3.49 -8.01
N LEU A 200 5.38 -3.38 -8.78
CA LEU A 200 5.03 -2.15 -9.51
C LEU A 200 4.47 -1.03 -8.61
N ARG A 201 4.32 -1.24 -7.33
CA ARG A 201 3.93 -0.22 -6.36
C ARG A 201 5.10 0.35 -5.57
N LEU A 202 6.30 -0.19 -5.79
CA LEU A 202 7.53 0.20 -5.11
C LEU A 202 8.40 1.12 -5.97
N ARG A 203 9.09 2.06 -5.32
CA ARG A 203 10.16 2.85 -5.95
C ARG A 203 11.34 1.99 -6.42
N GLU A 204 11.62 0.90 -5.72
CA GLU A 204 12.65 -0.06 -6.15
C GLU A 204 12.26 -0.82 -7.42
N GLY A 205 10.98 -0.80 -7.76
CA GLY A 205 10.43 -1.32 -9.00
C GLY A 205 10.38 -2.85 -9.09
N LEU A 206 9.76 -3.35 -10.16
CA LEU A 206 9.65 -4.77 -10.46
C LEU A 206 10.93 -5.30 -11.13
N ASP A 207 11.45 -6.40 -10.63
CA ASP A 207 12.60 -7.11 -11.21
C ASP A 207 12.17 -7.91 -12.45
N LEU A 208 12.59 -7.46 -13.62
CA LEU A 208 12.26 -8.10 -14.91
C LEU A 208 12.92 -9.46 -15.03
N GLN A 209 14.14 -9.62 -14.55
CA GLN A 209 14.86 -10.89 -14.66
C GLN A 209 14.18 -11.98 -13.84
N ALA A 210 13.71 -11.63 -12.64
CA ALA A 210 12.97 -12.56 -11.79
C ALA A 210 11.65 -13.01 -12.43
N VAL A 211 10.91 -12.08 -13.08
CA VAL A 211 9.69 -12.41 -13.82
C VAL A 211 9.99 -13.27 -15.05
N GLN A 212 10.96 -12.90 -15.86
CA GLN A 212 11.36 -13.66 -17.04
C GLN A 212 11.82 -15.07 -16.71
N ALA A 213 12.57 -15.25 -15.63
CA ALA A 213 13.03 -16.56 -15.18
C ALA A 213 11.85 -17.50 -14.79
N ARG A 214 10.75 -16.94 -14.29
CA ARG A 214 9.54 -17.71 -13.93
C ARG A 214 8.63 -18.02 -15.11
N THR A 215 8.60 -17.16 -16.12
CA THR A 215 7.62 -17.23 -17.22
C THR A 215 8.22 -17.66 -18.55
N GLY A 216 9.52 -17.47 -18.74
CA GLY A 216 10.18 -17.60 -20.05
C GLY A 216 9.79 -16.50 -21.06
N THR A 217 9.00 -15.52 -20.66
CA THR A 217 8.46 -14.48 -21.55
C THR A 217 9.46 -13.34 -21.74
N ASP A 218 9.65 -12.89 -22.98
CA ASP A 218 10.39 -11.66 -23.27
C ASP A 218 9.52 -10.44 -22.93
N LEU A 219 9.94 -9.68 -21.92
CA LEU A 219 9.23 -8.46 -21.47
C LEU A 219 9.69 -7.19 -22.18
N ALA A 220 10.72 -7.26 -23.04
CA ALA A 220 11.25 -6.07 -23.72
C ALA A 220 10.17 -5.29 -24.50
N PRO A 221 9.22 -5.92 -25.23
CA PRO A 221 8.20 -5.19 -25.98
C PRO A 221 7.26 -4.37 -25.07
N VAL A 222 6.77 -4.95 -23.97
CA VAL A 222 5.86 -4.24 -23.05
C VAL A 222 6.61 -3.14 -22.28
N VAL A 223 7.85 -3.38 -21.88
CA VAL A 223 8.70 -2.37 -21.23
C VAL A 223 8.96 -1.19 -22.16
N HIS A 224 9.28 -1.46 -23.43
CA HIS A 224 9.47 -0.41 -24.44
C HIS A 224 8.21 0.44 -24.62
N ALA A 225 7.04 -0.19 -24.73
CA ALA A 225 5.77 0.51 -24.87
C ALA A 225 5.44 1.36 -23.62
N LEU A 226 5.57 0.79 -22.41
CA LEU A 226 5.32 1.51 -21.15
C LEU A 226 6.29 2.70 -20.96
N THR A 227 7.55 2.54 -21.36
CA THR A 227 8.54 3.61 -21.30
C THR A 227 8.25 4.70 -22.33
N GLY A 228 7.87 4.31 -23.56
CA GLY A 228 7.47 5.23 -24.62
C GLY A 228 6.25 6.09 -24.24
N ASP A 229 5.30 5.50 -23.50
CA ASP A 229 4.13 6.21 -22.97
C ASP A 229 4.44 7.06 -21.71
N GLY A 230 5.68 7.02 -21.20
CA GLY A 230 6.12 7.75 -20.01
C GLY A 230 5.53 7.23 -18.70
N LEU A 231 5.09 5.96 -18.69
CA LEU A 231 4.47 5.34 -17.51
C LEU A 231 5.50 4.70 -16.57
N VAL A 232 6.62 4.21 -17.10
CA VAL A 232 7.69 3.62 -16.31
C VAL A 232 9.06 4.12 -16.78
N THR A 233 10.05 4.00 -15.89
CA THR A 233 11.47 4.03 -16.22
C THR A 233 12.03 2.63 -16.08
N CYS A 234 13.02 2.28 -16.93
CA CYS A 234 13.72 1.01 -16.82
C CYS A 234 15.20 1.28 -16.53
N THR A 235 15.68 0.79 -15.38
CA THR A 235 17.07 0.96 -14.96
C THR A 235 17.56 -0.34 -14.34
N GLN A 236 18.72 -0.81 -14.76
CA GLN A 236 19.37 -2.03 -14.23
C GLN A 236 18.45 -3.28 -14.19
N GLY A 237 17.62 -3.44 -15.21
CA GLY A 237 16.69 -4.58 -15.30
C GLY A 237 15.46 -4.48 -14.40
N ARG A 238 15.21 -3.31 -13.83
CA ARG A 238 14.00 -3.04 -13.02
C ARG A 238 13.14 -1.97 -13.68
N ILE A 239 11.83 -2.13 -13.65
CA ILE A 239 10.88 -1.10 -14.07
C ILE A 239 10.22 -0.45 -12.86
N THR A 240 10.29 0.88 -12.82
CA THR A 240 9.75 1.70 -11.75
C THR A 240 8.70 2.65 -12.33
N PRO A 241 7.49 2.75 -11.76
CA PRO A 241 6.51 3.71 -12.23
C PRO A 241 7.00 5.15 -12.07
N THR A 242 6.79 5.96 -13.12
CA THR A 242 6.89 7.43 -13.03
C THR A 242 5.74 7.99 -12.19
N LEU A 243 5.69 9.30 -11.92
CA LEU A 243 4.53 9.93 -11.30
C LEU A 243 3.24 9.61 -12.08
N ARG A 244 3.28 9.74 -13.41
CA ARG A 244 2.16 9.36 -14.28
C ARG A 244 1.83 7.87 -14.20
N GLY A 245 2.86 7.01 -14.12
CA GLY A 245 2.67 5.57 -13.95
C GLY A 245 2.07 5.20 -12.60
N ARG A 246 2.36 5.94 -11.54
CA ARG A 246 1.74 5.76 -10.20
C ARG A 246 0.25 6.09 -10.23
N LEU A 247 -0.13 7.18 -10.90
CA LEU A 247 -1.54 7.58 -11.08
C LEU A 247 -2.31 6.58 -11.98
N LEU A 248 -1.63 5.91 -12.90
CA LEU A 248 -2.19 4.92 -13.81
C LEU A 248 -1.67 3.50 -13.51
N ASN A 249 -1.39 3.20 -12.24
CA ASN A 249 -0.71 1.98 -11.86
C ASN A 249 -1.44 0.70 -12.28
N ASP A 250 -2.77 0.67 -12.20
CA ASP A 250 -3.57 -0.47 -12.65
C ASP A 250 -3.41 -0.72 -14.16
N THR A 251 -3.28 0.34 -14.97
CA THR A 251 -2.97 0.22 -16.40
C THR A 251 -1.59 -0.38 -16.63
N VAL A 252 -0.59 0.04 -15.85
CA VAL A 252 0.77 -0.52 -15.93
C VAL A 252 0.74 -2.00 -15.58
N ILE A 253 0.10 -2.38 -14.47
CA ILE A 253 -0.05 -3.76 -14.01
C ILE A 253 -0.75 -4.61 -15.08
N GLN A 254 -1.89 -4.17 -15.60
CA GLN A 254 -2.66 -4.90 -16.61
C GLN A 254 -1.87 -5.16 -17.90
N ARG A 255 -1.07 -4.19 -18.35
CA ARG A 255 -0.21 -4.38 -19.54
C ARG A 255 0.89 -5.42 -19.30
N VAL A 256 1.50 -5.43 -18.09
CA VAL A 256 2.49 -6.43 -17.73
C VAL A 256 1.82 -7.81 -17.61
N PHE A 257 0.67 -7.92 -16.97
CA PHE A 257 -0.11 -9.16 -16.90
C PHE A 257 -0.45 -9.70 -18.29
N SER A 258 -0.94 -8.85 -19.19
CA SER A 258 -1.27 -9.26 -20.57
C SER A 258 -0.06 -9.80 -21.35
N ALA A 259 1.15 -9.35 -21.01
CA ALA A 259 2.37 -9.85 -21.65
C ALA A 259 2.86 -11.18 -21.05
N VAL A 260 2.51 -11.47 -19.79
CA VAL A 260 3.05 -12.60 -19.02
C VAL A 260 2.10 -13.81 -19.01
N LEU A 261 0.78 -13.56 -19.03
CA LEU A 261 -0.25 -14.57 -18.81
C LEU A 261 -0.90 -15.08 -20.11
N HIS A 262 -0.42 -14.61 -21.25
CA HIS A 262 -0.85 -15.00 -22.60
C HIS A 262 0.35 -15.45 -23.43
#